data_c11fd9291d80fbc54fd5b367e10c3247
#
_entry.id   c11fd9291d80fbc54fd5b367e10c3247
#
_cell.length_a   1.000
_cell.length_b   1.000
_cell.length_c   1.000
_cell.angle_alpha   90.00
_cell.angle_beta   90.00
_cell.angle_gamma   90.00
#
_symmetry.space_group_name_H-M   'P 1'
#
loop_
_entity.id
_entity.type
_entity.pdbx_description
1 polymer ?
#
loop_
_entity_poly.entity_id
_entity_poly.type
_entity_poly.pdbx_seq_one_letter_code
_entity_poly.pdbx_strand_id
1 'polypeptide(L)'
;MRRAGKIIDLGPKAGTHGGEIIAFGTMDEVMANERSLTGKFLRNPPVHPQRGSRRPMKDVTEWIELKGASRHNLAGIDVRFPLRRLTAISGISGSGKSTLLRGILLPAVEESLTRTGRRKKSGPQYWKSITGTQHLSQVIEVDQSPIGKTSRSTPATYLKIFDAIRTLYAGLPEARLRGYTGSRFSFNNQGGRCDTCEGQGVIKLEMNFLPVSYMPCEDCGGTRFNRQTLEVKYDGKSIGEVLSMTVEQAVEFFAAHPKIRRPLQLLVETGLGYLRLGQPSPTLSGGEAQRIKLVTQLARGGASTDRPRMARKGGTLYILEEPTIGLHAADVELLQTVFHRLVDEGHTVIVVEHHLDLVAEADYIIDVGPEAGKNGGQIVATGTPEEVAKSKNSRTAPFLREVLGRKATKAL
;
A
#
# COMPACT_ATOMS: atom_id res chain seq x y z
N MET A 1 1.55 -13.29 20.08
CA MET A 1 0.34 -14.01 20.52
C MET A 1 0.66 -15.36 21.19
N ARG A 2 1.38 -16.30 20.60
CA ARG A 2 1.63 -17.68 21.17
C ARG A 2 2.22 -17.72 22.59
N ARG A 3 2.82 -16.65 23.09
CA ARG A 3 3.39 -16.54 24.45
C ARG A 3 2.56 -15.67 25.40
N ALA A 4 1.41 -15.16 24.94
CA ALA A 4 0.53 -14.35 25.76
C ALA A 4 -0.33 -15.26 26.65
N GLY A 5 -0.49 -14.90 27.93
CA GLY A 5 -1.36 -15.62 28.85
C GLY A 5 -2.83 -15.45 28.53
N LYS A 6 -3.22 -14.25 28.04
CA LYS A 6 -4.57 -13.94 27.55
C LYS A 6 -4.50 -13.08 26.30
N ILE A 7 -5.48 -13.23 25.43
CA ILE A 7 -5.65 -12.51 24.16
C ILE A 7 -7.04 -11.87 24.18
N ILE A 8 -7.12 -10.62 23.76
CA ILE A 8 -8.37 -9.92 23.45
C ILE A 8 -8.40 -9.73 21.92
N ASP A 9 -9.38 -10.34 21.27
CA ASP A 9 -9.57 -10.21 19.81
C ASP A 9 -10.70 -9.22 19.53
N LEU A 10 -10.36 -8.15 18.82
CA LEU A 10 -11.30 -7.08 18.44
C LEU A 10 -11.64 -7.23 16.96
N GLY A 11 -12.92 -7.17 16.65
CA GLY A 11 -13.40 -7.34 15.27
C GLY A 11 -14.90 -7.06 15.14
N PRO A 12 -15.58 -7.80 14.24
CA PRO A 12 -15.07 -8.82 13.31
C PRO A 12 -14.29 -8.23 12.13
N LYS A 13 -14.55 -6.96 11.79
CA LYS A 13 -13.89 -6.21 10.69
C LYS A 13 -13.38 -4.87 11.21
N ALA A 14 -12.93 -4.01 10.30
CA ALA A 14 -12.50 -2.64 10.61
C ALA A 14 -13.66 -1.62 10.42
N GLY A 15 -13.48 -0.40 10.92
CA GLY A 15 -14.42 0.70 10.77
C GLY A 15 -15.75 0.47 11.51
N THR A 16 -16.88 0.79 10.86
CA THR A 16 -18.24 0.67 11.43
C THR A 16 -18.67 -0.78 11.73
N HIS A 17 -17.96 -1.76 11.18
CA HIS A 17 -18.21 -3.18 11.40
C HIS A 17 -17.22 -3.81 12.39
N GLY A 18 -16.44 -2.99 13.08
CA GLY A 18 -15.47 -3.41 14.08
C GLY A 18 -15.77 -2.87 15.47
N GLY A 19 -14.80 -3.02 16.37
CA GLY A 19 -14.88 -2.47 17.73
C GLY A 19 -15.58 -3.38 18.74
N GLU A 20 -16.01 -4.59 18.36
CA GLU A 20 -16.57 -5.60 19.28
C GLU A 20 -15.46 -6.52 19.82
N ILE A 21 -15.59 -6.97 21.06
CA ILE A 21 -14.77 -8.06 21.58
C ILE A 21 -15.34 -9.37 21.03
N ILE A 22 -14.61 -9.98 20.08
CA ILE A 22 -15.01 -11.22 19.43
C ILE A 22 -14.60 -12.43 20.26
N ALA A 23 -13.42 -12.38 20.85
CA ALA A 23 -12.92 -13.42 21.73
C ALA A 23 -12.05 -12.80 22.84
N PHE A 24 -12.10 -13.41 24.02
CA PHE A 24 -11.25 -13.09 25.16
C PHE A 24 -10.89 -14.38 25.88
N GLY A 25 -9.60 -14.63 26.10
CA GLY A 25 -9.14 -15.81 26.79
C GLY A 25 -7.73 -16.24 26.40
N THR A 26 -7.45 -17.52 26.62
CA THR A 26 -6.22 -18.18 26.19
C THR A 26 -6.14 -18.32 24.66
N MET A 27 -4.98 -18.66 24.14
CA MET A 27 -4.83 -18.90 22.70
C MET A 27 -5.78 -20.00 22.19
N ASP A 28 -5.96 -21.07 22.96
CA ASP A 28 -6.84 -22.18 22.57
C ASP A 28 -8.31 -21.77 22.55
N GLU A 29 -8.75 -20.93 23.49
CA GLU A 29 -10.11 -20.38 23.53
C GLU A 29 -10.36 -19.45 22.32
N VAL A 30 -9.37 -18.60 21.97
CA VAL A 30 -9.46 -17.74 20.77
C VAL A 30 -9.45 -18.57 19.49
N MET A 31 -8.63 -19.62 19.41
CA MET A 31 -8.63 -20.56 18.29
C MET A 31 -9.93 -21.32 18.16
N ALA A 32 -10.59 -21.69 19.27
CA ALA A 32 -11.88 -22.39 19.25
C ALA A 32 -13.05 -21.51 18.78
N ASN A 33 -12.92 -20.19 18.87
CA ASN A 33 -13.98 -19.27 18.47
C ASN A 33 -14.04 -19.13 16.93
N GLU A 34 -15.15 -19.59 16.33
CA GLU A 34 -15.37 -19.55 14.88
C GLU A 34 -15.54 -18.11 14.34
N ARG A 35 -16.02 -17.18 15.15
CA ARG A 35 -16.16 -15.76 14.78
C ARG A 35 -14.82 -15.02 14.77
N SER A 36 -13.78 -15.56 15.41
CA SER A 36 -12.47 -14.96 15.49
C SER A 36 -11.68 -15.18 14.20
N LEU A 37 -11.44 -14.09 13.45
CA LEU A 37 -10.57 -14.12 12.27
C LEU A 37 -9.12 -14.41 12.69
N THR A 38 -8.67 -13.86 13.80
CA THR A 38 -7.36 -14.14 14.42
C THR A 38 -7.25 -15.62 14.78
N GLY A 39 -8.29 -16.20 15.40
CA GLY A 39 -8.37 -17.63 15.72
C GLY A 39 -8.28 -18.51 14.48
N LYS A 40 -8.93 -18.13 13.38
CA LYS A 40 -8.86 -18.82 12.10
C LYS A 40 -7.41 -18.89 11.58
N PHE A 41 -6.68 -17.78 11.58
CA PHE A 41 -5.28 -17.74 11.11
C PHE A 41 -4.31 -18.46 12.05
N LEU A 42 -4.61 -18.54 13.34
CA LEU A 42 -3.82 -19.30 14.31
C LEU A 42 -4.01 -20.82 14.12
N ARG A 43 -5.26 -21.27 13.82
CA ARG A 43 -5.57 -22.68 13.51
C ARG A 43 -4.99 -23.13 12.18
N ASN A 44 -5.20 -22.29 11.16
CA ASN A 44 -4.85 -22.59 9.78
C ASN A 44 -3.91 -21.51 9.24
N PRO A 45 -2.64 -21.53 9.65
CA PRO A 45 -1.66 -20.58 9.13
C PRO A 45 -1.46 -20.80 7.63
N PRO A 46 -1.22 -19.73 6.85
CA PRO A 46 -1.04 -19.85 5.41
C PRO A 46 0.14 -20.76 5.06
N VAL A 47 -0.02 -21.51 3.97
CA VAL A 47 1.01 -22.37 3.37
C VAL A 47 1.58 -21.64 2.17
N HIS A 48 2.90 -21.63 2.03
CA HIS A 48 3.58 -20.89 0.97
C HIS A 48 4.31 -21.82 -0.03
N PRO A 49 4.27 -21.50 -1.30
CA PRO A 49 3.57 -20.34 -1.89
C PRO A 49 2.05 -20.57 -1.96
N GLN A 50 1.27 -19.54 -1.61
CA GLN A 50 -0.21 -19.60 -1.66
C GLN A 50 -0.75 -19.88 -3.07
N ARG A 51 0.00 -19.51 -4.10
CA ARG A 51 -0.30 -19.78 -5.52
C ARG A 51 -0.07 -21.27 -5.92
N GLY A 52 0.35 -22.11 -4.99
CA GLY A 52 0.73 -23.51 -5.26
C GLY A 52 2.12 -23.68 -5.85
N SER A 53 2.64 -22.71 -6.62
CA SER A 53 4.00 -22.73 -7.19
C SER A 53 4.58 -21.33 -7.29
N ARG A 54 5.92 -21.21 -7.16
CA ARG A 54 6.64 -19.95 -7.40
C ARG A 54 6.88 -19.75 -8.88
N ARG A 55 7.07 -18.49 -9.27
CA ARG A 55 7.61 -18.18 -10.61
C ARG A 55 9.04 -18.71 -10.69
N PRO A 56 9.37 -19.49 -11.74
CA PRO A 56 10.68 -20.13 -11.82
C PRO A 56 11.80 -19.09 -12.02
N MET A 57 12.86 -19.22 -11.20
CA MET A 57 14.02 -18.32 -11.29
C MET A 57 14.91 -18.61 -12.52
N LYS A 58 14.85 -19.82 -13.07
CA LYS A 58 15.56 -20.20 -14.30
C LYS A 58 15.12 -19.39 -15.53
N ASP A 59 13.89 -18.86 -15.52
CA ASP A 59 13.33 -18.07 -16.62
C ASP A 59 13.69 -16.57 -16.52
N VAL A 60 14.44 -16.16 -15.50
CA VAL A 60 14.87 -14.77 -15.32
C VAL A 60 16.08 -14.49 -16.19
N THR A 61 15.87 -13.73 -17.26
CA THR A 61 16.92 -13.29 -18.19
C THR A 61 17.40 -11.87 -17.90
N GLU A 62 16.62 -11.10 -17.18
CA GLU A 62 16.85 -9.67 -16.93
C GLU A 62 17.02 -9.41 -15.42
N TRP A 63 18.12 -8.74 -15.08
CA TRP A 63 18.49 -8.41 -13.70
C TRP A 63 18.90 -6.95 -13.59
N ILE A 64 18.58 -6.30 -12.48
CA ILE A 64 19.28 -5.09 -12.06
C ILE A 64 20.51 -5.56 -11.30
N GLU A 65 21.70 -5.16 -11.76
CA GLU A 65 22.95 -5.41 -11.05
C GLU A 65 23.49 -4.10 -10.47
N LEU A 66 23.63 -4.07 -9.16
CA LEU A 66 24.19 -2.97 -8.40
C LEU A 66 25.55 -3.41 -7.84
N LYS A 67 26.64 -2.72 -8.23
CA LYS A 67 28.00 -3.06 -7.80
C LYS A 67 28.61 -1.98 -6.93
N GLY A 68 29.35 -2.43 -5.92
CA GLY A 68 30.13 -1.57 -5.03
C GLY A 68 29.25 -0.65 -4.18
N ALA A 69 28.08 -1.13 -3.74
CA ALA A 69 27.17 -0.37 -2.88
C ALA A 69 27.82 -0.13 -1.51
N SER A 70 28.09 1.16 -1.18
CA SER A 70 28.84 1.57 0.00
C SER A 70 28.21 2.79 0.66
N ARG A 71 27.52 2.59 1.75
CA ARG A 71 26.91 3.64 2.57
C ARG A 71 26.60 3.09 3.97
N HIS A 72 26.85 3.88 5.00
CA HIS A 72 26.71 3.48 6.41
C HIS A 72 27.47 2.17 6.69
N ASN A 73 26.78 1.10 7.04
CA ASN A 73 27.39 -0.21 7.30
C ASN A 73 27.58 -1.09 6.06
N LEU A 74 27.07 -0.67 4.89
CA LEU A 74 27.32 -1.38 3.62
C LEU A 74 28.73 -1.05 3.14
N ALA A 75 29.58 -2.05 2.95
CA ALA A 75 31.01 -1.90 2.66
C ALA A 75 31.37 -2.43 1.27
N GLY A 76 30.79 -1.83 0.21
CA GLY A 76 31.15 -2.17 -1.17
C GLY A 76 30.52 -3.47 -1.66
N ILE A 77 29.28 -3.76 -1.26
CA ILE A 77 28.60 -4.99 -1.65
C ILE A 77 28.10 -4.96 -3.09
N ASP A 78 28.11 -6.13 -3.72
CA ASP A 78 27.49 -6.39 -5.02
C ASP A 78 26.18 -7.15 -4.81
N VAL A 79 25.11 -6.73 -5.48
CA VAL A 79 23.79 -7.35 -5.34
C VAL A 79 23.01 -7.31 -6.65
N ARG A 80 22.22 -8.35 -6.91
CA ARG A 80 21.38 -8.48 -8.11
C ARG A 80 19.93 -8.63 -7.73
N PHE A 81 19.04 -7.97 -8.48
CA PHE A 81 17.59 -8.03 -8.30
C PHE A 81 16.94 -8.55 -9.58
N PRO A 82 16.19 -9.67 -9.52
CA PRO A 82 15.50 -10.20 -10.68
C PRO A 82 14.36 -9.28 -11.12
N LEU A 83 14.25 -8.98 -12.39
CA LEU A 83 13.11 -8.25 -12.93
C LEU A 83 11.87 -9.15 -13.06
N ARG A 84 10.68 -8.53 -12.99
CA ARG A 84 9.38 -9.21 -13.06
C ARG A 84 9.22 -10.31 -12.01
N ARG A 85 9.70 -10.03 -10.79
CA ARG A 85 9.62 -10.92 -9.64
C ARG A 85 9.27 -10.12 -8.39
N LEU A 86 8.70 -10.81 -7.42
CA LEU A 86 8.58 -10.32 -6.05
C LEU A 86 9.87 -10.68 -5.29
N THR A 87 10.64 -9.65 -4.95
CA THR A 87 11.88 -9.81 -4.18
C THR A 87 11.69 -9.29 -2.77
N ALA A 88 12.01 -10.11 -1.77
CA ALA A 88 12.05 -9.69 -0.37
C ALA A 88 13.51 -9.46 0.07
N ILE A 89 13.79 -8.29 0.66
CA ILE A 89 15.04 -8.01 1.37
C ILE A 89 14.77 -8.29 2.84
N SER A 90 15.37 -9.35 3.36
CA SER A 90 15.26 -9.80 4.75
C SER A 90 16.53 -9.54 5.55
N GLY A 91 16.49 -9.85 6.84
CA GLY A 91 17.60 -9.71 7.78
C GLY A 91 17.20 -8.96 9.04
N ILE A 92 18.06 -8.97 10.05
CA ILE A 92 17.80 -8.35 11.34
C ILE A 92 17.69 -6.81 11.24
N SER A 93 17.05 -6.18 12.21
CA SER A 93 16.99 -4.71 12.27
C SER A 93 18.41 -4.12 12.38
N GLY A 94 18.66 -3.02 11.65
CA GLY A 94 19.98 -2.38 11.61
C GLY A 94 21.03 -3.10 10.74
N SER A 95 20.69 -4.17 10.01
CA SER A 95 21.62 -4.86 9.10
C SER A 95 21.96 -4.10 7.82
N GLY A 96 21.21 -3.03 7.48
CA GLY A 96 21.47 -2.20 6.29
C GLY A 96 20.43 -2.32 5.18
N LYS A 97 19.30 -3.01 5.39
CA LYS A 97 18.24 -3.20 4.39
C LYS A 97 17.70 -1.89 3.81
N SER A 98 17.28 -0.96 4.67
CA SER A 98 16.77 0.37 4.26
C SER A 98 17.85 1.21 3.57
N THR A 99 19.11 1.07 4.00
CA THR A 99 20.25 1.70 3.35
C THR A 99 20.44 1.16 1.94
N LEU A 100 20.35 -0.16 1.76
CA LEU A 100 20.46 -0.79 0.43
C LEU A 100 19.31 -0.34 -0.48
N LEU A 101 18.07 -0.41 0.00
CA LEU A 101 16.88 -0.15 -0.82
C LEU A 101 16.70 1.35 -1.11
N ARG A 102 16.49 2.17 -0.06
CA ARG A 102 16.19 3.60 -0.19
C ARG A 102 17.43 4.47 -0.32
N GLY A 103 18.50 4.05 0.36
CA GLY A 103 19.74 4.83 0.40
C GLY A 103 20.60 4.69 -0.84
N ILE A 104 20.50 3.59 -1.58
CA ILE A 104 21.37 3.30 -2.73
C ILE A 104 20.58 2.86 -3.97
N LEU A 105 19.77 1.79 -3.91
CA LEU A 105 19.10 1.27 -5.11
C LEU A 105 18.15 2.27 -5.73
N LEU A 106 17.27 2.89 -4.93
CA LEU A 106 16.29 3.87 -5.42
C LEU A 106 16.98 5.04 -6.14
N PRO A 107 17.91 5.78 -5.54
CA PRO A 107 18.58 6.90 -6.23
C PRO A 107 19.43 6.43 -7.43
N ALA A 108 20.01 5.21 -7.39
CA ALA A 108 20.76 4.67 -8.51
C ALA A 108 19.88 4.40 -9.74
N VAL A 109 18.70 3.83 -9.52
CA VAL A 109 17.72 3.59 -10.60
C VAL A 109 17.17 4.92 -11.11
N GLU A 110 16.79 5.87 -10.24
CA GLU A 110 16.31 7.18 -10.63
C GLU A 110 17.33 7.95 -11.49
N GLU A 111 18.60 7.94 -11.08
CA GLU A 111 19.69 8.57 -11.87
C GLU A 111 19.83 7.90 -13.23
N SER A 112 19.80 6.58 -13.29
CA SER A 112 19.93 5.83 -14.54
C SER A 112 18.75 6.08 -15.50
N LEU A 113 17.52 6.18 -15.01
CA LEU A 113 16.31 6.46 -15.81
C LEU A 113 16.25 7.92 -16.29
N THR A 114 16.87 8.86 -15.59
CA THR A 114 16.84 10.30 -15.90
C THR A 114 17.87 10.67 -16.99
N ARG A 115 18.56 9.73 -17.60
CA ARG A 115 19.72 9.84 -18.51
C ARG A 115 19.52 10.61 -19.82
N THR A 116 18.54 11.47 -19.94
CA THR A 116 18.50 12.49 -20.99
C THR A 116 19.15 13.81 -20.51
N GLY A 117 20.44 13.77 -20.29
CA GLY A 117 21.37 14.88 -20.58
C GLY A 117 21.32 16.17 -19.74
N ARG A 118 20.49 16.35 -18.69
CA ARG A 118 20.36 17.66 -18.03
C ARG A 118 20.22 17.72 -16.50
N ARG A 119 20.43 16.63 -15.76
CA ARG A 119 20.54 16.78 -14.30
C ARG A 119 21.98 16.57 -13.84
N LYS A 120 22.58 17.65 -13.30
CA LYS A 120 23.81 17.60 -12.54
C LYS A 120 23.71 16.54 -11.46
N LYS A 121 24.74 15.68 -11.32
CA LYS A 121 24.92 14.82 -10.16
C LYS A 121 24.74 15.67 -8.89
N SER A 122 23.64 15.49 -8.17
CA SER A 122 23.40 16.17 -6.92
C SER A 122 23.66 15.20 -5.79
N GLY A 123 24.87 15.20 -5.25
CA GLY A 123 25.22 14.46 -4.04
C GLY A 123 26.29 13.38 -4.22
N PRO A 124 26.76 12.79 -3.10
CA PRO A 124 27.74 11.72 -3.11
C PRO A 124 27.17 10.44 -3.72
N GLN A 125 27.90 9.80 -4.61
CA GLN A 125 27.53 8.52 -5.22
C GLN A 125 27.98 7.37 -4.29
N TYR A 126 27.04 6.51 -3.91
CA TYR A 126 27.25 5.40 -2.98
C TYR A 126 27.32 4.02 -3.67
N TRP A 127 27.55 3.99 -4.99
CA TRP A 127 27.72 2.76 -5.79
C TRP A 127 28.73 2.99 -6.90
N LYS A 128 29.33 1.92 -7.37
CA LYS A 128 30.29 1.97 -8.51
C LYS A 128 29.56 1.96 -9.85
N SER A 129 28.62 1.04 -10.02
CA SER A 129 27.82 0.94 -11.24
C SER A 129 26.46 0.30 -11.00
N ILE A 130 25.51 0.63 -11.88
CA ILE A 130 24.21 -0.04 -11.97
C ILE A 130 23.94 -0.37 -13.43
N THR A 131 23.44 -1.58 -13.70
CA THR A 131 23.04 -2.07 -15.02
C THR A 131 21.68 -2.74 -14.97
N GLY A 132 21.06 -3.03 -16.14
CA GLY A 132 19.74 -3.66 -16.23
C GLY A 132 18.55 -2.70 -16.12
N THR A 133 18.78 -1.43 -15.86
CA THR A 133 17.74 -0.40 -15.71
C THR A 133 17.06 -0.04 -17.03
N GLN A 134 17.64 -0.40 -18.18
CA GLN A 134 17.03 -0.19 -19.52
C GLN A 134 15.71 -0.95 -19.72
N HIS A 135 15.44 -1.97 -18.89
CA HIS A 135 14.20 -2.74 -18.89
C HIS A 135 13.11 -2.11 -18.00
N LEU A 136 13.40 -0.98 -17.38
CA LEU A 136 12.45 -0.23 -16.55
C LEU A 136 11.98 1.05 -17.26
N SER A 137 10.71 1.37 -17.09
CA SER A 137 10.12 2.64 -17.54
C SER A 137 10.12 3.70 -16.44
N GLN A 138 10.03 3.28 -15.19
CA GLN A 138 9.99 4.15 -14.01
C GLN A 138 10.26 3.36 -12.73
N VAL A 139 10.61 4.07 -11.65
CA VAL A 139 10.63 3.55 -10.29
C VAL A 139 9.62 4.31 -9.44
N ILE A 140 8.93 3.61 -8.55
CA ILE A 140 7.93 4.18 -7.64
C ILE A 140 8.22 3.68 -6.23
N GLU A 141 8.54 4.62 -5.35
CA GLU A 141 8.56 4.35 -3.93
C GLU A 141 7.14 4.47 -3.37
N VAL A 142 6.72 3.46 -2.62
CA VAL A 142 5.43 3.43 -1.91
C VAL A 142 5.73 3.42 -0.41
N ASP A 143 5.74 4.59 0.18
CA ASP A 143 6.05 4.81 1.59
C ASP A 143 4.78 4.99 2.44
N GLN A 144 4.95 5.04 3.76
CA GLN A 144 3.88 5.21 4.74
C GLN A 144 3.54 6.69 5.03
N SER A 145 4.13 7.63 4.29
CA SER A 145 3.81 9.05 4.47
C SER A 145 2.34 9.32 4.10
N PRO A 146 1.71 10.32 4.72
CA PRO A 146 0.34 10.70 4.41
C PRO A 146 0.12 10.96 2.91
N ILE A 147 -1.07 10.65 2.38
CA ILE A 147 -1.46 10.92 0.99
C ILE A 147 -1.63 12.42 0.69
N GLY A 148 -1.53 13.26 1.72
CA GLY A 148 -1.53 14.71 1.66
C GLY A 148 -1.45 15.33 3.04
N LYS A 149 -1.07 16.61 3.10
CA LYS A 149 -0.77 17.31 4.36
C LYS A 149 -1.99 17.95 5.02
N THR A 150 -3.12 18.02 4.34
CA THR A 150 -4.31 18.74 4.80
C THR A 150 -5.55 17.85 4.80
N SER A 151 -6.59 18.26 5.53
CA SER A 151 -7.90 17.60 5.54
C SER A 151 -8.61 17.59 4.18
N ARG A 152 -8.17 18.42 3.21
CA ARG A 152 -8.67 18.44 1.84
C ARG A 152 -8.15 17.28 0.98
N SER A 153 -7.06 16.64 1.40
CA SER A 153 -6.58 15.41 0.78
C SER A 153 -7.39 14.24 1.34
N THR A 154 -8.05 13.50 0.45
CA THR A 154 -8.93 12.38 0.79
C THR A 154 -8.68 11.20 -0.16
N PRO A 155 -9.12 9.97 0.16
CA PRO A 155 -9.03 8.85 -0.76
C PRO A 155 -9.62 9.17 -2.14
N ALA A 156 -10.79 9.80 -2.19
CA ALA A 156 -11.44 10.17 -3.46
C ALA A 156 -10.61 11.14 -4.32
N THR A 157 -9.94 12.12 -3.70
CA THR A 157 -9.10 13.09 -4.43
C THR A 157 -7.79 12.46 -4.87
N TYR A 158 -7.18 11.63 -4.03
CA TYR A 158 -5.91 10.99 -4.34
C TYR A 158 -6.03 9.97 -5.48
N LEU A 159 -7.10 9.17 -5.49
CA LEU A 159 -7.45 8.26 -6.59
C LEU A 159 -7.91 8.98 -7.87
N LYS A 160 -8.11 10.31 -7.82
CA LYS A 160 -8.65 11.13 -8.91
C LYS A 160 -10.07 10.75 -9.35
N ILE A 161 -10.81 10.00 -8.54
CA ILE A 161 -12.22 9.68 -8.82
C ILE A 161 -13.12 10.87 -8.49
N PHE A 162 -12.70 11.78 -7.64
CA PHE A 162 -13.50 12.95 -7.24
C PHE A 162 -13.80 13.87 -8.42
N ASP A 163 -12.91 13.98 -9.41
CA ASP A 163 -13.16 14.75 -10.62
C ASP A 163 -14.28 14.13 -11.49
N ALA A 164 -14.34 12.79 -11.56
CA ALA A 164 -15.41 12.09 -12.24
C ALA A 164 -16.74 12.26 -11.50
N ILE A 165 -16.75 12.22 -10.16
CA ILE A 165 -17.93 12.47 -9.33
C ILE A 165 -18.44 13.90 -9.56
N ARG A 166 -17.58 14.90 -9.52
CA ARG A 166 -17.91 16.31 -9.78
C ARG A 166 -18.53 16.51 -11.15
N THR A 167 -17.98 15.86 -12.17
CA THR A 167 -18.50 15.91 -13.54
C THR A 167 -19.89 15.28 -13.61
N LEU A 168 -20.11 14.17 -12.93
CA LEU A 168 -21.42 13.52 -12.84
C LEU A 168 -22.47 14.47 -12.24
N TYR A 169 -22.18 15.09 -11.09
CA TYR A 169 -23.10 16.03 -10.44
C TYR A 169 -23.38 17.27 -11.28
N ALA A 170 -22.38 17.83 -11.94
CA ALA A 170 -22.56 18.97 -12.84
C ALA A 170 -23.40 18.63 -14.07
N GLY A 171 -23.45 17.35 -14.47
CA GLY A 171 -24.27 16.85 -15.58
C GLY A 171 -25.75 16.66 -15.26
N LEU A 172 -26.14 16.71 -13.99
CA LEU A 172 -27.54 16.50 -13.56
C LEU A 172 -28.45 17.64 -14.03
N PRO A 173 -29.73 17.35 -14.38
CA PRO A 173 -30.68 18.37 -14.83
C PRO A 173 -30.79 19.56 -13.90
N GLU A 174 -30.91 19.32 -12.58
CA GLU A 174 -31.00 20.37 -11.57
C GLU A 174 -29.73 21.26 -11.52
N ALA A 175 -28.53 20.66 -11.61
CA ALA A 175 -27.30 21.42 -11.64
C ALA A 175 -27.21 22.32 -12.89
N ARG A 176 -27.65 21.80 -14.06
CA ARG A 176 -27.67 22.54 -15.31
C ARG A 176 -28.67 23.70 -15.28
N LEU A 177 -29.87 23.49 -14.72
CA LEU A 177 -30.87 24.55 -14.56
C LEU A 177 -30.38 25.70 -13.69
N ARG A 178 -29.57 25.40 -12.67
CA ARG A 178 -28.94 26.38 -11.76
C ARG A 178 -27.62 26.96 -12.32
N GLY A 179 -27.16 26.55 -13.51
CA GLY A 179 -25.89 26.97 -14.07
C GLY A 179 -24.66 26.46 -13.30
N TYR A 180 -24.80 25.35 -12.56
CA TYR A 180 -23.71 24.79 -11.74
C TYR A 180 -22.75 23.98 -12.62
N THR A 181 -21.48 24.33 -12.55
CA THR A 181 -20.39 23.62 -13.21
C THR A 181 -19.69 22.67 -12.24
N GLY A 182 -18.74 21.84 -12.71
CA GLY A 182 -17.92 20.99 -11.85
C GLY A 182 -17.14 21.74 -10.76
N SER A 183 -16.94 23.06 -10.93
CA SER A 183 -16.32 23.93 -9.92
C SER A 183 -17.19 24.05 -8.68
N ARG A 184 -18.52 24.13 -8.84
CA ARG A 184 -19.49 24.21 -7.75
C ARG A 184 -19.39 23.00 -6.82
N PHE A 185 -19.13 21.84 -7.36
CA PHE A 185 -18.99 20.57 -6.63
C PHE A 185 -17.57 20.30 -6.12
N SER A 186 -16.72 21.33 -6.03
CA SER A 186 -15.39 21.25 -5.45
C SER A 186 -15.33 21.91 -4.07
N PHE A 187 -14.98 21.19 -3.04
CA PHE A 187 -14.77 21.76 -1.71
C PHE A 187 -13.50 22.64 -1.60
N ASN A 188 -12.70 22.74 -2.68
CA ASN A 188 -11.55 23.64 -2.75
C ASN A 188 -11.92 25.02 -3.29
N ASN A 189 -13.06 25.17 -3.97
CA ASN A 189 -13.45 26.38 -4.66
C ASN A 189 -14.53 27.13 -3.90
N GLN A 190 -14.46 28.45 -3.92
CA GLN A 190 -15.53 29.33 -3.44
C GLN A 190 -16.85 29.08 -4.19
N GLY A 191 -17.95 29.43 -3.57
CA GLY A 191 -19.30 29.32 -4.15
C GLY A 191 -19.98 27.99 -3.86
N GLY A 192 -19.26 26.85 -3.84
CA GLY A 192 -19.84 25.53 -3.51
C GLY A 192 -19.46 24.98 -2.16
N ARG A 193 -18.30 25.38 -1.63
CA ARG A 193 -17.81 24.94 -0.32
C ARG A 193 -18.55 25.61 0.84
N CYS A 194 -18.51 24.99 1.99
CA CYS A 194 -18.89 25.65 3.25
C CYS A 194 -17.90 26.77 3.54
N ASP A 195 -18.42 27.96 3.83
CA ASP A 195 -17.58 29.14 4.06
C ASP A 195 -16.91 29.08 5.44
N THR A 196 -17.56 28.53 6.46
CA THR A 196 -17.06 28.44 7.84
C THR A 196 -15.82 27.56 7.94
N CYS A 197 -15.85 26.35 7.39
CA CYS A 197 -14.68 25.44 7.39
C CYS A 197 -13.85 25.53 6.12
N GLU A 198 -14.21 26.42 5.19
CA GLU A 198 -13.57 26.58 3.89
C GLU A 198 -13.40 25.27 3.11
N GLY A 199 -14.37 24.36 3.25
CA GLY A 199 -14.34 23.05 2.60
C GLY A 199 -13.47 22.00 3.29
N GLN A 200 -12.97 22.27 4.49
CA GLN A 200 -12.19 21.29 5.25
C GLN A 200 -13.07 20.22 5.90
N GLY A 201 -14.35 20.53 6.15
CA GLY A 201 -15.29 19.66 6.85
C GLY A 201 -15.04 19.58 8.36
N VAL A 202 -13.91 20.09 8.83
CA VAL A 202 -13.48 20.10 10.23
C VAL A 202 -12.96 21.47 10.61
N ILE A 203 -13.06 21.80 11.90
CA ILE A 203 -12.47 22.98 12.52
C ILE A 203 -11.31 22.50 13.38
N LYS A 204 -10.16 23.10 13.21
CA LYS A 204 -8.96 22.85 14.00
C LYS A 204 -9.07 23.57 15.33
N LEU A 205 -9.02 22.84 16.43
CA LEU A 205 -8.93 23.39 17.77
C LEU A 205 -7.49 23.34 18.24
N GLU A 206 -6.90 24.52 18.42
CA GLU A 206 -5.58 24.66 19.03
C GLU A 206 -5.77 24.94 20.52
N MET A 207 -5.37 23.99 21.35
CA MET A 207 -5.38 24.11 22.79
C MET A 207 -3.94 24.18 23.30
N ASN A 208 -3.64 25.19 24.11
CA ASN A 208 -2.34 25.26 24.76
C ASN A 208 -2.14 24.00 25.61
N PHE A 209 -1.01 23.32 25.44
CA PHE A 209 -0.61 22.10 26.16
C PHE A 209 -1.31 20.78 25.77
N LEU A 210 -2.26 20.77 24.83
CA LEU A 210 -2.88 19.55 24.33
C LEU A 210 -2.60 19.35 22.83
N PRO A 211 -2.58 18.11 22.35
CA PRO A 211 -2.49 17.85 20.91
C PRO A 211 -3.62 18.54 20.15
N VAL A 212 -3.31 19.03 18.95
CA VAL A 212 -4.30 19.63 18.06
C VAL A 212 -5.45 18.66 17.85
N SER A 213 -6.68 19.12 18.14
CA SER A 213 -7.90 18.35 17.93
C SER A 213 -8.66 18.89 16.71
N TYR A 214 -9.41 18.01 16.05
CA TYR A 214 -10.26 18.36 14.91
C TYR A 214 -11.70 17.98 15.24
N MET A 215 -12.61 18.97 15.16
CA MET A 215 -14.02 18.75 15.33
C MET A 215 -14.78 18.90 14.01
N PRO A 216 -15.85 18.14 13.74
CA PRO A 216 -16.71 18.39 12.60
C PRO A 216 -17.21 19.83 12.58
N CYS A 217 -17.24 20.46 11.42
CA CYS A 217 -17.81 21.79 11.27
C CYS A 217 -19.31 21.75 11.54
N GLU A 218 -19.80 22.54 12.48
CA GLU A 218 -21.23 22.56 12.87
C GLU A 218 -22.14 23.01 11.72
N ASP A 219 -21.73 24.02 10.94
CA ASP A 219 -22.54 24.58 9.85
C ASP A 219 -22.79 23.58 8.72
N CYS A 220 -21.80 22.80 8.34
CA CYS A 220 -21.97 21.83 7.27
C CYS A 220 -22.07 20.37 7.75
N GLY A 221 -22.04 20.13 9.06
CA GLY A 221 -22.07 18.77 9.61
C GLY A 221 -20.94 17.86 9.08
N GLY A 222 -19.79 18.44 8.71
CA GLY A 222 -18.65 17.70 8.13
C GLY A 222 -18.77 17.44 6.62
N THR A 223 -19.86 17.82 5.95
CA THR A 223 -20.08 17.55 4.51
C THR A 223 -19.20 18.36 3.57
N ARG A 224 -18.56 19.44 4.05
CA ARG A 224 -17.64 20.32 3.30
C ARG A 224 -18.30 21.33 2.35
N PHE A 225 -19.61 21.21 2.07
CA PHE A 225 -20.34 22.00 1.10
C PHE A 225 -21.39 22.88 1.76
N ASN A 226 -21.75 23.97 1.08
CA ASN A 226 -22.88 24.79 1.49
C ASN A 226 -24.22 24.12 1.13
N ARG A 227 -25.31 24.59 1.77
CA ARG A 227 -26.65 24.01 1.65
C ARG A 227 -27.13 23.92 0.20
N GLN A 228 -26.93 24.99 -0.59
CA GLN A 228 -27.40 25.04 -1.98
C GLN A 228 -26.73 23.97 -2.87
N THR A 229 -25.44 23.67 -2.63
CA THR A 229 -24.71 22.60 -3.37
C THR A 229 -25.23 21.23 -2.97
N LEU A 230 -25.60 21.03 -1.69
CA LEU A 230 -26.12 19.76 -1.16
C LEU A 230 -27.56 19.45 -1.61
N GLU A 231 -28.31 20.43 -2.11
CA GLU A 231 -29.65 20.22 -2.68
C GLU A 231 -29.61 19.38 -3.97
N VAL A 232 -28.53 19.49 -4.75
CA VAL A 232 -28.37 18.69 -5.97
C VAL A 232 -28.04 17.24 -5.59
N LYS A 233 -28.90 16.31 -6.00
CA LYS A 233 -28.80 14.90 -5.63
C LYS A 233 -28.70 14.00 -6.85
N TYR A 234 -27.80 13.03 -6.79
CA TYR A 234 -27.70 11.89 -7.70
C TYR A 234 -28.15 10.65 -6.94
N ASP A 235 -29.15 9.95 -7.46
CA ASP A 235 -29.75 8.77 -6.81
C ASP A 235 -30.05 8.99 -5.33
N GLY A 236 -30.72 10.14 -5.02
CA GLY A 236 -31.11 10.53 -3.68
C GLY A 236 -29.99 11.02 -2.77
N LYS A 237 -28.73 11.02 -3.21
CA LYS A 237 -27.57 11.43 -2.39
C LYS A 237 -26.91 12.71 -2.91
N SER A 238 -26.66 13.65 -1.99
CA SER A 238 -25.83 14.83 -2.24
C SER A 238 -24.35 14.45 -2.35
N ILE A 239 -23.52 15.32 -2.93
CA ILE A 239 -22.09 15.09 -3.04
C ILE A 239 -21.41 14.98 -1.67
N GLY A 240 -21.92 15.64 -0.64
CA GLY A 240 -21.42 15.53 0.74
C GLY A 240 -21.72 14.15 1.35
N GLU A 241 -22.94 13.62 1.12
CA GLU A 241 -23.31 12.27 1.56
C GLU A 241 -22.47 11.21 0.83
N VAL A 242 -22.17 11.39 -0.46
CA VAL A 242 -21.28 10.52 -1.21
C VAL A 242 -19.87 10.49 -0.61
N LEU A 243 -19.32 11.63 -0.21
CA LEU A 243 -18.01 11.66 0.47
C LEU A 243 -18.03 10.96 1.83
N SER A 244 -19.20 10.85 2.47
CA SER A 244 -19.38 10.15 3.75
C SER A 244 -19.54 8.63 3.59
N MET A 245 -19.82 8.14 2.38
CA MET A 245 -19.92 6.70 2.09
C MET A 245 -18.60 6.00 2.35
N THR A 246 -18.69 4.74 2.80
CA THR A 246 -17.55 3.83 2.75
C THR A 246 -17.23 3.46 1.30
N VAL A 247 -16.01 3.00 1.05
CA VAL A 247 -15.59 2.53 -0.28
C VAL A 247 -16.48 1.38 -0.76
N GLU A 248 -16.87 0.44 0.12
CA GLU A 248 -17.80 -0.66 -0.19
C GLU A 248 -19.14 -0.13 -0.66
N GLN A 249 -19.76 0.78 0.09
CA GLN A 249 -21.02 1.42 -0.30
C GLN A 249 -20.92 2.17 -1.63
N ALA A 250 -19.79 2.84 -1.85
CA ALA A 250 -19.57 3.60 -3.07
C ALA A 250 -19.35 2.70 -4.30
N VAL A 251 -18.79 1.49 -4.14
CA VAL A 251 -18.68 0.49 -5.24
C VAL A 251 -20.06 0.11 -5.77
N GLU A 252 -21.03 -0.10 -4.87
CA GLU A 252 -22.41 -0.43 -5.21
C GLU A 252 -23.13 0.78 -5.80
N PHE A 253 -23.02 1.94 -5.15
CA PHE A 253 -23.66 3.17 -5.57
C PHE A 253 -23.22 3.63 -6.97
N PHE A 254 -21.96 3.47 -7.31
CA PHE A 254 -21.42 3.82 -8.64
C PHE A 254 -21.32 2.63 -9.60
N ALA A 255 -22.17 1.61 -9.44
CA ALA A 255 -22.16 0.40 -10.29
C ALA A 255 -22.17 0.70 -11.79
N ALA A 256 -22.95 1.71 -12.22
CA ALA A 256 -23.07 2.17 -13.60
C ALA A 256 -21.90 3.06 -14.08
N HIS A 257 -20.95 3.42 -13.22
CA HIS A 257 -19.87 4.36 -13.53
C HIS A 257 -18.47 3.69 -13.44
N PRO A 258 -18.00 2.97 -14.48
CA PRO A 258 -16.76 2.20 -14.43
C PRO A 258 -15.52 3.01 -14.06
N LYS A 259 -15.45 4.30 -14.46
CA LYS A 259 -14.33 5.20 -14.14
C LYS A 259 -14.20 5.49 -12.63
N ILE A 260 -15.31 5.42 -11.89
CA ILE A 260 -15.35 5.60 -10.44
C ILE A 260 -15.24 4.23 -9.76
N ARG A 261 -16.04 3.26 -10.22
CA ARG A 261 -16.14 1.93 -9.60
C ARG A 261 -14.83 1.15 -9.58
N ARG A 262 -14.09 1.11 -10.72
CA ARG A 262 -12.84 0.32 -10.82
C ARG A 262 -11.79 0.66 -9.76
N PRO A 263 -11.41 1.95 -9.55
CA PRO A 263 -10.47 2.28 -8.48
C PRO A 263 -10.99 1.97 -7.08
N LEU A 264 -12.31 2.09 -6.85
CA LEU A 264 -12.93 1.73 -5.58
C LEU A 264 -12.89 0.22 -5.33
N GLN A 265 -13.15 -0.58 -6.36
CA GLN A 265 -13.04 -2.04 -6.27
C GLN A 265 -11.63 -2.49 -5.88
N LEU A 266 -10.58 -1.85 -6.41
CA LEU A 266 -9.20 -2.11 -6.01
C LEU A 266 -8.93 -1.76 -4.53
N LEU A 267 -9.58 -0.72 -3.99
CA LEU A 267 -9.50 -0.43 -2.55
C LEU A 267 -10.14 -1.54 -1.71
N VAL A 268 -11.29 -2.06 -2.12
CA VAL A 268 -11.93 -3.21 -1.45
C VAL A 268 -11.02 -4.43 -1.49
N GLU A 269 -10.46 -4.75 -2.64
CA GLU A 269 -9.53 -5.87 -2.85
C GLU A 269 -8.25 -5.76 -2.01
N THR A 270 -7.89 -4.55 -1.55
CA THR A 270 -6.75 -4.29 -0.65
C THR A 270 -7.13 -4.15 0.82
N GLY A 271 -8.37 -4.50 1.19
CA GLY A 271 -8.84 -4.43 2.57
C GLY A 271 -9.17 -3.02 3.07
N LEU A 272 -9.36 -2.05 2.15
CA LEU A 272 -9.67 -0.66 2.48
C LEU A 272 -11.15 -0.30 2.26
N GLY A 273 -12.02 -1.30 2.16
CA GLY A 273 -13.45 -1.12 1.91
C GLY A 273 -14.19 -0.29 2.96
N TYR A 274 -13.72 -0.31 4.19
CA TYR A 274 -14.29 0.43 5.32
C TYR A 274 -13.96 1.93 5.32
N LEU A 275 -12.94 2.39 4.60
CA LEU A 275 -12.56 3.80 4.55
C LEU A 275 -13.68 4.64 3.92
N ARG A 276 -13.85 5.87 4.39
CA ARG A 276 -14.78 6.81 3.77
C ARG A 276 -14.10 7.54 2.59
N LEU A 277 -14.83 7.80 1.53
CA LEU A 277 -14.33 8.52 0.36
C LEU A 277 -13.74 9.90 0.70
N GLY A 278 -14.39 10.61 1.62
CA GLY A 278 -13.99 11.93 2.09
C GLY A 278 -13.14 11.92 3.35
N GLN A 279 -12.63 10.77 3.81
CA GLN A 279 -11.81 10.69 5.03
C GLN A 279 -10.56 11.57 4.91
N PRO A 280 -10.30 12.49 5.87
CA PRO A 280 -9.14 13.36 5.83
C PRO A 280 -7.82 12.57 5.90
N SER A 281 -6.85 12.92 5.06
CA SER A 281 -5.53 12.26 5.03
C SER A 281 -4.85 12.16 6.42
N PRO A 282 -4.88 13.18 7.29
CA PRO A 282 -4.25 13.09 8.61
C PRO A 282 -4.88 12.06 9.56
N THR A 283 -6.07 11.54 9.25
CA THR A 283 -6.75 10.51 10.06
C THR A 283 -6.48 9.09 9.57
N LEU A 284 -5.75 8.96 8.46
CA LEU A 284 -5.35 7.66 7.93
C LEU A 284 -4.10 7.15 8.65
N SER A 285 -4.06 5.86 8.93
CA SER A 285 -2.84 5.19 9.37
C SER A 285 -1.80 5.15 8.23
N GLY A 286 -0.51 4.98 8.59
CA GLY A 286 0.56 4.86 7.60
C GLY A 286 0.34 3.70 6.62
N GLY A 287 -0.16 2.55 7.10
CA GLY A 287 -0.47 1.39 6.26
C GLY A 287 -1.66 1.64 5.31
N GLU A 288 -2.69 2.37 5.75
CA GLU A 288 -3.80 2.78 4.87
C GLU A 288 -3.32 3.73 3.78
N ALA A 289 -2.53 4.74 4.14
CA ALA A 289 -1.94 5.68 3.19
C ALA A 289 -1.07 4.95 2.14
N GLN A 290 -0.25 4.00 2.57
CA GLN A 290 0.59 3.19 1.70
C GLN A 290 -0.25 2.35 0.72
N ARG A 291 -1.28 1.66 1.20
CA ARG A 291 -2.19 0.85 0.36
C ARG A 291 -2.95 1.72 -0.65
N ILE A 292 -3.44 2.91 -0.26
CA ILE A 292 -4.07 3.86 -1.18
C ILE A 292 -3.09 4.28 -2.30
N LYS A 293 -1.81 4.54 -1.97
CA LYS A 293 -0.78 4.85 -2.96
C LYS A 293 -0.58 3.70 -3.94
N LEU A 294 -0.50 2.46 -3.44
CA LEU A 294 -0.36 1.26 -4.25
C LEU A 294 -1.54 1.07 -5.21
N VAL A 295 -2.77 1.16 -4.69
CA VAL A 295 -4.00 1.07 -5.49
C VAL A 295 -4.06 2.14 -6.58
N THR A 296 -3.60 3.36 -6.27
CA THR A 296 -3.55 4.44 -7.26
C THR A 296 -2.64 4.11 -8.44
N GLN A 297 -1.56 3.39 -8.21
CA GLN A 297 -0.66 2.95 -9.30
C GLN A 297 -1.30 1.84 -10.14
N LEU A 298 -1.94 0.86 -9.49
CA LEU A 298 -2.71 -0.20 -10.17
C LEU A 298 -3.83 0.39 -11.03
N ALA A 299 -4.61 1.34 -10.50
CA ALA A 299 -5.68 1.98 -11.23
C ALA A 299 -5.19 2.73 -12.49
N ARG A 300 -3.98 3.30 -12.43
CA ARG A 300 -3.34 3.94 -13.60
C ARG A 300 -2.84 2.95 -14.63
N GLY A 301 -2.37 1.78 -14.22
CA GLY A 301 -1.92 0.70 -15.10
C GLY A 301 -3.07 0.10 -15.92
N GLY A 302 -4.20 -0.19 -15.27
CA GLY A 302 -5.38 -0.80 -15.88
C GLY A 302 -6.28 0.12 -16.73
N ALA A 303 -6.04 1.44 -16.73
CA ALA A 303 -6.93 2.41 -17.39
C ALA A 303 -6.74 2.55 -18.91
N SER A 304 -5.91 1.73 -19.56
CA SER A 304 -5.61 1.90 -20.99
C SER A 304 -5.95 0.70 -21.86
N THR A 305 -7.19 0.18 -21.75
CA THR A 305 -7.70 -0.78 -22.73
C THR A 305 -8.17 -0.13 -24.05
N ASP A 306 -8.33 1.20 -24.10
CA ASP A 306 -8.87 1.91 -25.26
C ASP A 306 -7.85 2.71 -26.10
N ARG A 307 -6.59 2.71 -25.73
CA ARG A 307 -5.50 3.17 -26.60
C ARG A 307 -4.37 2.17 -26.48
N PRO A 308 -3.87 1.59 -27.59
CA PRO A 308 -2.57 0.94 -27.55
C PRO A 308 -1.59 2.04 -27.12
N ARG A 309 -1.25 2.06 -25.79
CA ARG A 309 -0.05 2.77 -25.38
C ARG A 309 1.02 2.18 -26.28
N MET A 310 1.64 3.00 -27.12
CA MET A 310 3.02 2.71 -27.52
C MET A 310 3.70 2.23 -26.25
N ALA A 311 3.92 0.93 -26.18
CA ALA A 311 4.40 0.27 -24.98
C ALA A 311 5.62 1.06 -24.53
N ARG A 312 5.55 1.72 -23.38
CA ARG A 312 6.78 2.19 -22.74
C ARG A 312 7.59 0.94 -22.58
N LYS A 313 8.68 0.86 -23.36
CA LYS A 313 9.59 -0.29 -23.30
C LYS A 313 10.06 -0.38 -21.85
N GLY A 314 9.57 -1.37 -21.10
CA GLY A 314 9.99 -1.65 -19.73
C GLY A 314 8.86 -1.62 -18.68
N GLY A 315 9.02 -2.44 -17.65
CA GLY A 315 8.14 -2.52 -16.48
C GLY A 315 8.34 -1.36 -15.51
N THR A 316 7.51 -1.29 -14.47
CA THR A 316 7.70 -0.40 -13.32
C THR A 316 8.41 -1.15 -12.20
N LEU A 317 9.39 -0.53 -11.55
CA LEU A 317 9.95 -1.01 -10.30
C LEU A 317 9.19 -0.38 -9.12
N TYR A 318 8.55 -1.21 -8.31
CA TYR A 318 7.92 -0.81 -7.05
C TYR A 318 8.86 -1.12 -5.90
N ILE A 319 9.08 -0.13 -5.05
CA ILE A 319 9.93 -0.22 -3.86
C ILE A 319 9.06 0.07 -2.64
N LEU A 320 9.02 -0.88 -1.68
CA LEU A 320 8.25 -0.76 -0.45
C LEU A 320 9.12 -1.09 0.76
N GLU A 321 8.91 -0.37 1.84
CA GLU A 321 9.56 -0.63 3.12
C GLU A 321 8.50 -1.01 4.15
N GLU A 322 8.66 -2.21 4.70
CA GLU A 322 7.83 -2.79 5.77
C GLU A 322 6.30 -2.62 5.56
N PRO A 323 5.78 -3.01 4.38
CA PRO A 323 4.38 -2.76 4.04
C PRO A 323 3.37 -3.52 4.90
N THR A 324 3.82 -4.49 5.71
CA THR A 324 2.94 -5.29 6.59
C THR A 324 2.84 -4.75 8.02
N ILE A 325 3.54 -3.66 8.37
CA ILE A 325 3.46 -3.09 9.73
C ILE A 325 2.02 -2.73 10.08
N GLY A 326 1.57 -3.23 11.24
CA GLY A 326 0.25 -2.95 11.78
C GLY A 326 -0.89 -3.66 11.05
N LEU A 327 -0.60 -4.58 10.13
CA LEU A 327 -1.62 -5.36 9.42
C LEU A 327 -1.98 -6.65 10.16
N HIS A 328 -3.25 -6.99 10.12
CA HIS A 328 -3.71 -8.33 10.46
C HIS A 328 -3.31 -9.34 9.37
N ALA A 329 -3.20 -10.63 9.71
CA ALA A 329 -2.81 -11.68 8.76
C ALA A 329 -3.71 -11.73 7.50
N ALA A 330 -5.00 -11.46 7.64
CA ALA A 330 -5.92 -11.34 6.51
C ALA A 330 -5.55 -10.20 5.54
N ASP A 331 -5.13 -9.05 6.07
CA ASP A 331 -4.72 -7.91 5.24
C ASP A 331 -3.39 -8.20 4.54
N VAL A 332 -2.50 -8.98 5.18
CA VAL A 332 -1.23 -9.43 4.57
C VAL A 332 -1.51 -10.32 3.36
N GLU A 333 -2.47 -11.24 3.43
CA GLU A 333 -2.87 -12.07 2.27
C GLU A 333 -3.39 -11.21 1.10
N LEU A 334 -4.23 -10.22 1.40
CA LEU A 334 -4.72 -9.28 0.38
C LEU A 334 -3.56 -8.51 -0.26
N LEU A 335 -2.61 -8.03 0.54
CA LEU A 335 -1.43 -7.32 0.04
C LEU A 335 -0.55 -8.21 -0.84
N GLN A 336 -0.34 -9.47 -0.48
CA GLN A 336 0.38 -10.46 -1.28
C GLN A 336 -0.28 -10.66 -2.65
N THR A 337 -1.61 -10.77 -2.69
CA THR A 337 -2.38 -10.88 -3.94
C THR A 337 -2.12 -9.67 -4.85
N VAL A 338 -2.07 -8.46 -4.28
CA VAL A 338 -1.76 -7.23 -5.03
C VAL A 338 -0.33 -7.26 -5.59
N PHE A 339 0.65 -7.69 -4.80
CA PHE A 339 2.03 -7.80 -5.27
C PHE A 339 2.17 -8.81 -6.41
N HIS A 340 1.53 -9.96 -6.28
CA HIS A 340 1.52 -10.94 -7.34
C HIS A 340 0.89 -10.42 -8.63
N ARG A 341 -0.22 -9.68 -8.51
CA ARG A 341 -0.87 -9.05 -9.67
C ARG A 341 0.05 -8.07 -10.38
N LEU A 342 0.76 -7.21 -9.63
CA LEU A 342 1.74 -6.29 -10.20
C LEU A 342 2.83 -7.05 -10.98
N VAL A 343 3.34 -8.15 -10.41
CA VAL A 343 4.37 -8.95 -11.06
C VAL A 343 3.82 -9.66 -12.31
N ASP A 344 2.60 -10.17 -12.27
CA ASP A 344 1.91 -10.81 -13.41
C ASP A 344 1.63 -9.80 -14.54
N GLU A 345 1.44 -8.52 -14.22
CA GLU A 345 1.35 -7.42 -15.18
C GLU A 345 2.72 -6.98 -15.75
N GLY A 346 3.82 -7.68 -15.40
CA GLY A 346 5.17 -7.45 -15.92
C GLY A 346 5.98 -6.43 -15.12
N HIS A 347 5.56 -6.08 -13.93
CA HIS A 347 6.27 -5.17 -13.04
C HIS A 347 7.23 -5.91 -12.11
N THR A 348 8.14 -5.19 -11.49
CA THR A 348 9.06 -5.69 -10.47
C THR A 348 8.69 -5.10 -9.12
N VAL A 349 8.61 -5.94 -8.09
CA VAL A 349 8.29 -5.52 -6.73
C VAL A 349 9.44 -5.90 -5.81
N ILE A 350 10.02 -4.93 -5.11
CA ILE A 350 11.06 -5.15 -4.09
C ILE A 350 10.53 -4.63 -2.77
N VAL A 351 10.49 -5.49 -1.76
CA VAL A 351 10.04 -5.15 -0.41
C VAL A 351 11.14 -5.39 0.61
N VAL A 352 11.34 -4.47 1.55
CA VAL A 352 12.05 -4.77 2.81
C VAL A 352 11.01 -5.30 3.77
N GLU A 353 11.21 -6.50 4.32
CA GLU A 353 10.22 -7.13 5.17
C GLU A 353 10.79 -8.00 6.28
N HIS A 354 10.04 -8.03 7.39
CA HIS A 354 10.28 -8.91 8.53
C HIS A 354 9.15 -9.93 8.72
N HIS A 355 7.99 -9.72 8.08
CA HIS A 355 6.85 -10.62 8.18
C HIS A 355 7.13 -11.89 7.37
N LEU A 356 7.30 -13.00 8.08
CA LEU A 356 7.77 -14.26 7.48
C LEU A 356 6.84 -14.82 6.40
N ASP A 357 5.52 -14.63 6.53
CA ASP A 357 4.58 -15.08 5.50
C ASP A 357 4.76 -14.31 4.18
N LEU A 358 5.10 -13.00 4.23
CA LEU A 358 5.43 -12.26 3.02
C LEU A 358 6.81 -12.63 2.46
N VAL A 359 7.80 -12.82 3.33
CA VAL A 359 9.15 -13.27 2.92
C VAL A 359 9.06 -14.68 2.29
N ALA A 360 8.27 -15.58 2.88
CA ALA A 360 8.04 -16.92 2.35
C ALA A 360 7.24 -16.93 1.04
N GLU A 361 6.46 -15.92 0.74
CA GLU A 361 5.70 -15.79 -0.50
C GLU A 361 6.53 -15.23 -1.66
N ALA A 362 7.66 -14.55 -1.38
CA ALA A 362 8.51 -13.94 -2.40
C ALA A 362 9.06 -14.97 -3.41
N ASP A 363 9.30 -14.54 -4.66
CA ASP A 363 9.97 -15.34 -5.67
C ASP A 363 11.49 -15.43 -5.40
N TYR A 364 12.06 -14.36 -4.82
CA TYR A 364 13.49 -14.24 -4.52
C TYR A 364 13.72 -13.50 -3.20
N ILE A 365 14.72 -13.93 -2.46
CA ILE A 365 15.14 -13.29 -1.20
C ILE A 365 16.58 -12.80 -1.32
N ILE A 366 16.83 -11.65 -0.73
CA ILE A 366 18.16 -11.10 -0.45
C ILE A 366 18.23 -10.90 1.05
N ASP A 367 19.02 -11.73 1.75
CA ASP A 367 19.17 -11.66 3.19
C ASP A 367 20.42 -10.87 3.56
N VAL A 368 20.22 -9.79 4.35
CA VAL A 368 21.26 -8.84 4.72
C VAL A 368 21.62 -9.04 6.18
N GLY A 369 22.89 -9.27 6.45
CA GLY A 369 23.40 -9.59 7.79
C GLY A 369 24.92 -9.54 7.86
N PRO A 370 25.55 -10.42 8.67
CA PRO A 370 24.93 -11.38 9.59
C PRO A 370 24.34 -10.74 10.85
N GLU A 371 24.79 -9.52 11.21
CA GLU A 371 24.40 -8.79 12.42
C GLU A 371 24.01 -7.34 12.11
N ALA A 372 23.74 -6.55 13.15
CA ALA A 372 23.46 -5.12 13.02
C ALA A 372 24.75 -4.28 13.07
N GLY A 373 24.66 -3.02 12.61
CA GLY A 373 25.73 -2.04 12.69
C GLY A 373 27.01 -2.49 11.98
N LYS A 374 28.17 -2.37 12.60
CA LYS A 374 29.47 -2.63 11.96
C LYS A 374 29.68 -4.08 11.53
N ASN A 375 29.00 -5.03 12.18
CA ASN A 375 29.09 -6.46 11.87
C ASN A 375 28.01 -6.89 10.86
N GLY A 376 27.19 -5.96 10.38
CA GLY A 376 26.19 -6.18 9.35
C GLY A 376 26.66 -5.72 7.97
N GLY A 377 25.70 -5.42 7.11
CA GLY A 377 25.96 -4.80 5.82
C GLY A 377 26.48 -5.73 4.73
N GLN A 378 26.38 -7.04 4.93
CA GLN A 378 26.78 -8.06 3.94
C GLN A 378 25.56 -8.81 3.41
N ILE A 379 25.66 -9.33 2.20
CA ILE A 379 24.68 -10.27 1.67
C ILE A 379 25.07 -11.66 2.17
N VAL A 380 24.26 -12.22 3.06
CA VAL A 380 24.53 -13.52 3.70
C VAL A 380 23.90 -14.70 2.99
N ALA A 381 22.80 -14.46 2.27
CA ALA A 381 22.14 -15.45 1.44
C ALA A 381 21.29 -14.76 0.35
N THR A 382 21.21 -15.40 -0.82
CA THR A 382 20.28 -15.02 -1.90
C THR A 382 19.72 -16.27 -2.55
N GLY A 383 18.51 -16.19 -3.08
CA GLY A 383 17.88 -17.31 -3.78
C GLY A 383 16.37 -17.34 -3.54
N THR A 384 15.75 -18.46 -3.91
CA THR A 384 14.37 -18.72 -3.53
C THR A 384 14.24 -18.87 -2.02
N PRO A 385 13.03 -18.71 -1.44
CA PRO A 385 12.83 -18.94 0.00
C PRO A 385 13.34 -20.32 0.46
N GLU A 386 13.18 -21.36 -0.35
CA GLU A 386 13.64 -22.72 -0.06
C GLU A 386 15.18 -22.84 -0.05
N GLU A 387 15.88 -22.07 -0.89
CA GLU A 387 17.34 -22.02 -0.92
C GLU A 387 17.88 -21.25 0.27
N VAL A 388 17.29 -20.06 0.57
CA VAL A 388 17.71 -19.24 1.72
C VAL A 388 17.45 -19.96 3.04
N ALA A 389 16.35 -20.72 3.15
CA ALA A 389 16.04 -21.53 4.33
C ALA A 389 17.13 -22.57 4.65
N LYS A 390 17.95 -22.99 3.69
CA LYS A 390 19.09 -23.92 3.89
C LYS A 390 20.36 -23.22 4.32
N SER A 391 20.44 -21.90 4.23
CA SER A 391 21.63 -21.14 4.58
C SER A 391 21.98 -21.29 6.06
N LYS A 392 23.27 -21.54 6.34
CA LYS A 392 23.83 -21.59 7.71
C LYS A 392 24.13 -20.19 8.25
N ASN A 393 24.37 -19.22 7.38
CA ASN A 393 24.78 -17.86 7.75
C ASN A 393 23.61 -16.90 7.92
N SER A 394 22.42 -17.27 7.45
CA SER A 394 21.21 -16.45 7.52
C SER A 394 20.52 -16.59 8.88
N ARG A 395 20.32 -15.46 9.55
CA ARG A 395 19.50 -15.40 10.78
C ARG A 395 18.01 -15.56 10.50
N THR A 396 17.59 -15.28 9.28
CA THR A 396 16.20 -15.46 8.79
C THR A 396 15.88 -16.95 8.50
N ALA A 397 16.89 -17.73 8.09
CA ALA A 397 16.71 -19.11 7.63
C ALA A 397 15.99 -20.04 8.61
N PRO A 398 16.26 -20.06 9.95
CA PRO A 398 15.57 -20.94 10.88
C PRO A 398 14.06 -20.69 10.93
N PHE A 399 13.66 -19.43 10.95
CA PHE A 399 12.25 -19.00 10.99
C PHE A 399 11.55 -19.27 9.65
N LEU A 400 12.27 -19.05 8.54
CA LEU A 400 11.76 -19.34 7.19
C LEU A 400 11.49 -20.82 6.99
N ARG A 401 12.35 -21.71 7.52
CA ARG A 401 12.13 -23.18 7.53
C ARG A 401 10.84 -23.55 8.25
N GLU A 402 10.56 -22.92 9.40
CA GLU A 402 9.33 -23.18 10.16
C GLU A 402 8.10 -22.83 9.30
N VAL A 403 8.12 -21.67 8.63
CA VAL A 403 7.00 -21.20 7.80
C VAL A 403 6.82 -22.07 6.56
N LEU A 404 7.88 -22.40 5.85
CA LEU A 404 7.84 -23.25 4.65
C LEU A 404 7.49 -24.71 4.96
N GLY A 405 7.74 -25.16 6.19
CA GLY A 405 7.39 -26.50 6.66
C GLY A 405 5.92 -26.70 7.04
N ARG A 406 5.11 -25.64 7.01
CA ARG A 406 3.67 -25.72 7.30
C ARG A 406 2.97 -26.58 6.25
N LYS A 407 2.08 -27.45 6.71
CA LYS A 407 1.24 -28.29 5.84
C LYS A 407 -0.18 -27.73 5.85
N ALA A 408 -0.85 -27.80 4.70
CA ALA A 408 -2.27 -27.52 4.65
C ALA A 408 -3.00 -28.48 5.60
N THR A 409 -3.71 -27.94 6.59
CA THR A 409 -4.60 -28.74 7.41
C THR A 409 -5.71 -29.22 6.48
N LYS A 410 -5.84 -30.54 6.27
CA LYS A 410 -6.99 -31.10 5.55
C LYS A 410 -8.24 -30.61 6.26
N ALA A 411 -9.10 -29.90 5.53
CA ALA A 411 -10.44 -29.64 6.01
C ALA A 411 -11.09 -30.99 6.26
N LEU A 412 -11.46 -31.25 7.53
CA LEU A 412 -12.32 -32.38 7.92
C LEU A 412 -13.73 -32.09 7.45
#